data_45abb998283008fc743517b775f7e6dc
#
_entry.id   45abb998283008fc743517b775f7e6dc
#
_cell.length_a   1.000
_cell.length_b   1.000
_cell.length_c   1.000
_cell.angle_alpha   90.00
_cell.angle_beta   90.00
_cell.angle_gamma   90.00
#
_symmetry.space_group_name_H-M   'P 1'
#
loop_
_entity.id
_entity.type
_entity.pdbx_description
1 polymer ?
#
loop_
_entity_poly.entity_id
_entity_poly.type
_entity_poly.pdbx_seq_one_letter_code
_entity_poly.pdbx_strand_id
1 'polypeptide(L)'
;VTYRASEFISFSFSANIGRLEGADSLINGLGGYEEARKARNQHFRSPVREALLVTEIYPTTLFEYESEDVYHRIRPYFVFGVGVFNFNPQAQYEAEDGTKTWVDLKPLKTEGQGMAKYADRKEYKLTQMNIPYGFGLKYYMNQNVALAFEIVNRKTFTDYIDDVSTNYISNEDFYAHFGEESPEAKMAIQMANKTAFANGGVYRPSYGIGSKRGTASNKDAYYASTIKLTIRLGRNNDYNYGRNSGVKCPVVRF
;
A
#
# COMPACT_ATOMS: atom_id res chain seq x y z
N VAL A 1 -11.97 5.99 14.11
CA VAL A 1 -12.97 6.89 14.70
C VAL A 1 -13.52 7.79 13.59
N THR A 2 -14.84 7.88 13.48
CA THR A 2 -15.48 8.72 12.45
C THR A 2 -16.30 9.82 13.14
N TYR A 3 -16.06 11.06 12.73
CA TYR A 3 -16.84 12.23 13.12
C TYR A 3 -17.74 12.63 11.97
N ARG A 4 -19.05 12.67 12.19
CA ARG A 4 -20.04 13.10 11.21
C ARG A 4 -20.23 14.61 11.33
N ALA A 5 -19.71 15.36 10.34
CA ALA A 5 -19.82 16.81 10.32
C ALA A 5 -21.19 17.26 9.77
N SER A 6 -21.73 16.52 8.79
CA SER A 6 -23.06 16.75 8.22
C SER A 6 -23.62 15.41 7.70
N GLU A 7 -24.80 15.43 7.09
CA GLU A 7 -25.33 14.24 6.39
C GLU A 7 -24.52 13.89 5.17
N PHE A 8 -23.87 14.85 4.57
CA PHE A 8 -23.12 14.77 3.33
C PHE A 8 -21.63 14.46 3.54
N ILE A 9 -21.04 14.86 4.69
CA ILE A 9 -19.61 14.77 4.94
C ILE A 9 -19.33 14.17 6.33
N SER A 10 -18.41 13.22 6.36
CA SER A 10 -17.81 12.69 7.59
C SER A 10 -16.27 12.70 7.50
N PHE A 11 -15.62 12.89 8.62
CA PHE A 11 -14.17 12.75 8.76
C PHE A 11 -13.84 11.48 9.53
N SER A 12 -12.91 10.71 9.02
CA SER A 12 -12.53 9.43 9.62
C SER A 12 -11.03 9.38 9.86
N PHE A 13 -10.66 9.02 11.08
CA PHE A 13 -9.28 8.68 11.43
C PHE A 13 -9.18 7.18 11.65
N SER A 14 -8.17 6.55 11.02
CA SER A 14 -7.88 5.13 11.18
C SER A 14 -6.39 4.87 11.34
N ALA A 15 -6.05 3.86 12.13
CA ALA A 15 -4.72 3.28 12.22
C ALA A 15 -4.82 1.83 11.74
N ASN A 16 -3.96 1.44 10.82
CA ASN A 16 -3.98 0.13 10.18
C ASN A 16 -2.61 -0.52 10.27
N ILE A 17 -2.61 -1.83 10.40
CA ILE A 17 -1.41 -2.68 10.38
C ILE A 17 -1.68 -3.78 9.37
N GLY A 18 -0.71 -3.99 8.49
CA GLY A 18 -0.81 -5.01 7.46
C GLY A 18 0.56 -5.40 6.92
N ARG A 19 0.54 -6.19 5.86
CA ARG A 19 1.74 -6.62 5.16
C ARG A 19 1.45 -6.67 3.67
N LEU A 20 2.34 -6.10 2.87
CA LEU A 20 2.36 -6.26 1.43
C LEU A 20 3.34 -7.38 1.08
N GLU A 21 2.98 -8.22 0.13
CA GLU A 21 3.81 -9.32 -0.34
C GLU A 21 3.73 -9.40 -1.85
N GLY A 22 4.85 -9.75 -2.46
CA GLY A 22 4.94 -10.04 -3.88
C GLY A 22 6.01 -11.07 -4.16
N ALA A 23 5.76 -11.95 -5.12
CA ALA A 23 6.73 -12.94 -5.56
C ALA A 23 6.58 -13.19 -7.07
N ASP A 24 7.71 -13.17 -7.77
CA ASP A 24 7.75 -13.47 -9.21
C ASP A 24 7.35 -14.93 -9.50
N SER A 25 7.49 -15.83 -8.52
CA SER A 25 7.09 -17.24 -8.63
C SER A 25 5.56 -17.45 -8.76
N LEU A 26 4.77 -16.47 -8.36
CA LEU A 26 3.30 -16.53 -8.45
C LEU A 26 2.78 -16.24 -9.86
N ILE A 27 3.65 -15.79 -10.77
CA ILE A 27 3.27 -15.47 -12.14
C ILE A 27 3.17 -16.77 -12.95
N ASN A 28 1.97 -17.04 -13.46
CA ASN A 28 1.78 -18.11 -14.44
C ASN A 28 2.27 -17.58 -15.80
N GLY A 29 3.45 -18.00 -16.23
CA GLY A 29 4.04 -17.61 -17.51
C GLY A 29 3.20 -18.16 -18.68
N LEU A 30 2.67 -17.25 -19.51
CA LEU A 30 1.99 -17.56 -20.78
C LEU A 30 2.87 -17.24 -21.98
N GLY A 31 4.16 -16.99 -21.75
CA GLY A 31 5.14 -16.53 -22.79
C GLY A 31 5.30 -14.99 -22.77
N GLY A 32 6.53 -14.50 -22.96
CA GLY A 32 6.85 -13.07 -23.07
C GLY A 32 7.40 -12.44 -21.80
N TYR A 33 6.97 -11.23 -21.45
CA TYR A 33 7.50 -10.47 -20.30
C TYR A 33 7.26 -11.12 -18.95
N GLU A 34 6.27 -11.98 -18.85
CA GLU A 34 5.91 -12.70 -17.63
C GLU A 34 6.98 -13.76 -17.27
N GLU A 35 7.50 -14.47 -18.26
CA GLU A 35 8.59 -15.43 -18.07
C GLU A 35 9.89 -14.75 -17.63
N ALA A 36 10.15 -13.54 -18.14
CA ALA A 36 11.28 -12.73 -17.71
C ALA A 36 11.20 -12.43 -16.21
N ARG A 37 10.01 -12.06 -15.69
CA ARG A 37 9.80 -11.84 -14.25
C ARG A 37 10.03 -13.11 -13.44
N LYS A 38 9.49 -14.24 -13.88
CA LYS A 38 9.70 -15.53 -13.23
C LYS A 38 11.19 -15.87 -13.12
N ALA A 39 11.96 -15.57 -14.19
CA ALA A 39 13.40 -15.78 -14.22
C ALA A 39 14.17 -14.83 -13.28
N ARG A 40 13.63 -13.66 -12.96
CA ARG A 40 14.19 -12.73 -11.97
C ARG A 40 14.15 -13.30 -10.55
N ASN A 41 13.15 -14.14 -10.24
CA ASN A 41 13.00 -14.86 -8.98
C ASN A 41 13.02 -13.96 -7.75
N GLN A 42 12.50 -12.74 -7.87
CA GLN A 42 12.40 -11.83 -6.74
C GLN A 42 11.13 -12.11 -5.94
N HIS A 43 11.23 -11.92 -4.66
CA HIS A 43 10.11 -11.89 -3.74
C HIS A 43 10.40 -10.89 -2.63
N PHE A 44 9.36 -10.28 -2.11
CA PHE A 44 9.46 -9.38 -0.98
C PHE A 44 8.24 -9.52 -0.08
N ARG A 45 8.42 -9.10 1.15
CA ARG A 45 7.34 -8.75 2.05
C ARG A 45 7.68 -7.40 2.68
N SER A 46 6.67 -6.58 2.91
CA SER A 46 6.84 -5.28 3.55
C SER A 46 5.75 -5.11 4.60
N PRO A 47 6.06 -5.26 5.90
CA PRO A 47 5.15 -4.84 6.97
C PRO A 47 4.82 -3.37 6.81
N VAL A 48 3.52 -3.04 6.90
CA VAL A 48 3.02 -1.67 6.76
C VAL A 48 2.22 -1.30 8.00
N ARG A 49 2.51 -0.11 8.54
CA ARG A 49 1.73 0.55 9.58
C ARG A 49 1.32 1.90 9.05
N GLU A 50 0.06 2.21 9.07
CA GLU A 50 -0.42 3.48 8.52
C GLU A 50 -1.41 4.18 9.46
N ALA A 51 -1.40 5.51 9.41
CA ALA A 51 -2.40 6.37 9.99
C ALA A 51 -3.02 7.22 8.89
N LEU A 52 -4.34 7.20 8.77
CA LEU A 52 -5.09 7.88 7.72
C LEU A 52 -6.08 8.87 8.33
N LEU A 53 -6.14 10.06 7.74
CA LEU A 53 -7.19 11.03 7.94
C LEU A 53 -7.93 11.19 6.62
N VAL A 54 -9.17 10.75 6.55
CA VAL A 54 -9.95 10.74 5.32
C VAL A 54 -11.29 11.44 5.50
N THR A 55 -11.77 12.01 4.40
CA THR A 55 -13.13 12.56 4.27
C THR A 55 -13.97 11.53 3.51
N GLU A 56 -15.11 11.18 4.07
CA GLU A 56 -16.15 10.38 3.43
C GLU A 56 -17.24 11.32 2.92
N ILE A 57 -17.55 11.26 1.62
CA ILE A 57 -18.55 12.12 0.95
C ILE A 57 -19.70 11.24 0.48
N TYR A 58 -20.91 11.57 0.87
CA TYR A 58 -22.14 10.82 0.62
C TYR A 58 -23.04 11.56 -0.38
N PRO A 59 -22.85 11.38 -1.71
CA PRO A 59 -23.57 12.16 -2.72
C PRO A 59 -25.07 11.86 -2.75
N THR A 60 -25.49 10.66 -2.37
CA THR A 60 -26.90 10.26 -2.39
C THR A 60 -27.79 11.06 -1.42
N THR A 61 -27.21 11.68 -0.39
CA THR A 61 -27.96 12.55 0.52
C THR A 61 -28.59 13.77 -0.16
N LEU A 62 -28.09 14.13 -1.35
CA LEU A 62 -28.66 15.21 -2.16
C LEU A 62 -29.95 14.79 -2.89
N PHE A 63 -30.21 13.50 -3.01
CA PHE A 63 -31.32 12.90 -3.76
C PHE A 63 -32.33 12.16 -2.86
N GLU A 64 -32.15 12.25 -1.55
CA GLU A 64 -33.04 11.61 -0.56
C GLU A 64 -34.24 12.50 -0.30
N TYR A 65 -35.35 12.31 -1.05
CA TYR A 65 -36.59 13.11 -0.91
C TYR A 65 -37.62 12.44 -0.01
N GLU A 66 -37.65 11.10 0.04
CA GLU A 66 -38.65 10.34 0.78
C GLU A 66 -38.05 9.47 1.85
N SER A 67 -38.76 9.24 2.96
CA SER A 67 -38.27 8.41 4.08
C SER A 67 -38.09 6.91 3.74
N GLU A 68 -38.70 6.46 2.65
CA GLU A 68 -38.66 5.07 2.18
C GLU A 68 -37.59 4.83 1.14
N ASP A 69 -36.85 5.85 0.73
CA ASP A 69 -35.77 5.70 -0.23
C ASP A 69 -34.72 4.70 0.23
N VAL A 70 -34.32 3.82 -0.68
CA VAL A 70 -33.31 2.81 -0.43
C VAL A 70 -31.97 3.41 0.05
N TYR A 71 -31.70 4.65 -0.32
CA TYR A 71 -30.50 5.39 0.09
C TYR A 71 -30.46 5.75 1.58
N HIS A 72 -31.57 5.71 2.30
CA HIS A 72 -31.55 5.79 3.75
C HIS A 72 -30.89 4.58 4.41
N ARG A 73 -30.98 3.41 3.78
CA ARG A 73 -30.36 2.17 4.28
C ARG A 73 -29.04 1.86 3.64
N ILE A 74 -28.86 2.15 2.33
CA ILE A 74 -27.66 1.83 1.56
C ILE A 74 -27.10 3.12 0.99
N ARG A 75 -25.94 3.53 1.47
CA ARG A 75 -25.28 4.78 1.06
C ARG A 75 -23.92 4.51 0.42
N PRO A 76 -23.79 4.70 -0.89
CA PRO A 76 -22.48 4.79 -1.52
C PRO A 76 -21.78 6.08 -1.07
N TYR A 77 -20.46 6.02 -0.95
CA TYR A 77 -19.66 7.18 -0.57
C TYR A 77 -18.26 7.11 -1.22
N PHE A 78 -17.69 8.29 -1.41
CA PHE A 78 -16.31 8.46 -1.83
C PHE A 78 -15.42 8.72 -0.62
N VAL A 79 -14.19 8.25 -0.71
CA VAL A 79 -13.16 8.44 0.30
C VAL A 79 -12.00 9.18 -0.33
N PHE A 80 -11.53 10.24 0.34
CA PHE A 80 -10.34 10.96 -0.06
C PHE A 80 -9.65 11.56 1.18
N GLY A 81 -8.30 11.57 1.20
CA GLY A 81 -7.61 12.11 2.35
C GLY A 81 -6.09 12.12 2.24
N VAL A 82 -5.47 12.13 3.40
CA VAL A 82 -4.02 12.07 3.56
C VAL A 82 -3.66 11.02 4.59
N GLY A 83 -2.49 10.42 4.41
CA GLY A 83 -1.99 9.43 5.34
C GLY A 83 -0.48 9.48 5.48
N VAL A 84 -0.02 8.91 6.57
CA VAL A 84 1.39 8.60 6.82
C VAL A 84 1.49 7.11 7.02
N PHE A 85 2.45 6.49 6.36
CA PHE A 85 2.72 5.07 6.50
C PHE A 85 4.20 4.80 6.73
N ASN A 86 4.47 3.77 7.48
CA ASN A 86 5.80 3.20 7.68
C ASN A 86 5.81 1.81 7.08
N PHE A 87 6.83 1.50 6.30
CA PHE A 87 7.02 0.22 5.64
C PHE A 87 8.47 -0.26 5.84
N ASN A 88 8.71 -1.55 5.70
CA ASN A 88 10.05 -2.11 5.79
C ASN A 88 10.20 -3.29 4.83
N PRO A 89 10.74 -3.08 3.63
CA PRO A 89 10.91 -4.15 2.66
C PRO A 89 11.91 -5.19 3.16
N GLN A 90 11.50 -6.44 3.11
CA GLN A 90 12.27 -7.61 3.49
C GLN A 90 12.26 -8.65 2.37
N ALA A 91 13.34 -9.40 2.23
CA ALA A 91 13.37 -10.57 1.38
C ALA A 91 14.02 -11.76 2.09
N GLN A 92 13.81 -12.94 1.55
CA GLN A 92 14.37 -14.17 2.09
C GLN A 92 15.82 -14.35 1.62
N TYR A 93 16.73 -14.36 2.56
CA TYR A 93 18.13 -14.76 2.35
C TYR A 93 18.24 -16.27 2.56
N GLU A 94 18.96 -16.93 1.69
CA GLU A 94 19.30 -18.34 1.79
C GLU A 94 20.79 -18.48 2.08
N ALA A 95 21.12 -18.95 3.27
CA ALA A 95 22.49 -19.17 3.70
C ALA A 95 23.09 -20.42 3.01
N GLU A 96 24.40 -20.60 3.12
CA GLU A 96 25.13 -21.73 2.50
C GLU A 96 24.67 -23.10 3.01
N ASP A 97 24.12 -23.16 4.24
CA ASP A 97 23.54 -24.34 4.85
C ASP A 97 22.08 -24.61 4.42
N GLY A 98 21.53 -23.79 3.53
CA GLY A 98 20.13 -23.86 3.07
C GLY A 98 19.12 -23.22 4.02
N THR A 99 19.56 -22.63 5.13
CA THR A 99 18.68 -21.91 6.07
C THR A 99 18.13 -20.65 5.43
N LYS A 100 16.81 -20.45 5.50
CA LYS A 100 16.13 -19.27 4.95
C LYS A 100 15.70 -18.32 6.06
N THR A 101 16.18 -17.09 6.00
CA THR A 101 15.84 -16.02 6.96
C THR A 101 15.33 -14.77 6.24
N TRP A 102 14.41 -14.05 6.87
CA TRP A 102 13.96 -12.77 6.35
C TRP A 102 14.89 -11.66 6.82
N VAL A 103 15.40 -10.89 5.85
CA VAL A 103 16.34 -9.80 6.10
C VAL A 103 15.79 -8.49 5.58
N ASP A 104 16.09 -7.40 6.28
CA ASP A 104 15.69 -6.04 5.87
C ASP A 104 16.54 -5.62 4.66
N LEU A 105 15.89 -5.10 3.61
CA LEU A 105 16.57 -4.75 2.37
C LEU A 105 17.24 -3.38 2.41
N LYS A 106 16.64 -2.42 3.11
CA LYS A 106 17.18 -1.05 3.16
C LYS A 106 18.65 -0.97 3.60
N PRO A 107 19.11 -1.65 4.67
CA PRO A 107 20.52 -1.62 5.07
C PRO A 107 21.47 -2.21 4.02
N LEU A 108 20.97 -3.11 3.18
CA LEU A 108 21.76 -3.81 2.17
C LEU A 108 22.02 -2.99 0.90
N LYS A 109 21.34 -1.83 0.76
CA LYS A 109 21.59 -0.89 -0.35
C LYS A 109 21.61 -1.57 -1.72
N THR A 110 20.62 -2.40 -2.00
CA THR A 110 20.55 -3.35 -3.12
C THR A 110 20.73 -2.73 -4.51
N GLU A 111 20.54 -1.41 -4.62
CA GLU A 111 20.75 -0.60 -5.83
C GLU A 111 21.84 0.46 -5.64
N GLY A 112 22.63 0.39 -4.57
CA GLY A 112 23.68 1.37 -4.26
C GLY A 112 23.17 2.64 -3.61
N GLN A 113 21.99 2.64 -3.00
CA GLN A 113 21.40 3.79 -2.35
C GLN A 113 22.30 4.32 -1.22
N GLY A 114 22.73 5.59 -1.34
CA GLY A 114 23.63 6.24 -0.38
C GLY A 114 25.09 5.74 -0.41
N MET A 115 25.48 4.97 -1.41
CA MET A 115 26.89 4.65 -1.66
C MET A 115 27.58 5.82 -2.36
N ALA A 116 28.86 6.07 -2.05
CA ALA A 116 29.61 7.20 -2.59
C ALA A 116 29.68 7.20 -4.14
N LYS A 117 29.76 6.02 -4.76
CA LYS A 117 29.80 5.85 -6.22
C LYS A 117 28.47 6.22 -6.89
N TYR A 118 27.36 6.14 -6.17
CA TYR A 118 26.00 6.37 -6.66
C TYR A 118 25.35 7.57 -5.94
N ALA A 119 26.00 8.72 -6.02
CA ALA A 119 25.59 9.95 -5.31
C ALA A 119 24.16 10.45 -5.70
N ASP A 120 23.67 10.07 -6.88
CA ASP A 120 22.34 10.32 -7.38
C ASP A 120 21.27 9.43 -6.74
N ARG A 121 21.65 8.28 -6.16
CA ARG A 121 20.75 7.31 -5.53
C ARG A 121 20.68 7.53 -4.02
N LYS A 122 19.75 8.38 -3.62
CA LYS A 122 19.56 8.69 -2.18
C LYS A 122 18.89 7.51 -1.46
N GLU A 123 19.28 7.33 -0.20
CA GLU A 123 18.56 6.40 0.69
C GLU A 123 17.11 6.84 0.85
N TYR A 124 16.20 5.89 0.70
CA TYR A 124 14.78 6.15 0.93
C TYR A 124 14.43 6.15 2.43
N LYS A 125 13.39 6.90 2.77
CA LYS A 125 12.85 6.92 4.15
C LYS A 125 11.78 5.85 4.28
N LEU A 126 11.79 5.10 5.37
CA LEU A 126 10.78 4.08 5.67
C LEU A 126 9.42 4.68 6.05
N THR A 127 9.40 5.94 6.47
CA THR A 127 8.15 6.66 6.77
C THR A 127 7.88 7.66 5.66
N GLN A 128 6.71 7.56 5.03
CA GLN A 128 6.30 8.30 3.87
C GLN A 128 4.85 8.77 4.00
N MET A 129 4.46 9.73 3.16
CA MET A 129 3.07 10.13 3.00
C MET A 129 2.40 9.35 1.88
N ASN A 130 1.07 9.20 1.97
CA ASN A 130 0.24 8.69 0.90
C ASN A 130 -1.04 9.53 0.75
N ILE A 131 -1.69 9.36 -0.41
CA ILE A 131 -3.01 9.93 -0.69
C ILE A 131 -3.97 8.75 -0.84
N PRO A 132 -4.77 8.45 0.20
CA PRO A 132 -5.84 7.48 0.10
C PRO A 132 -7.01 8.07 -0.70
N TYR A 133 -7.54 7.29 -1.64
CA TYR A 133 -8.78 7.61 -2.36
C TYR A 133 -9.50 6.33 -2.75
N GLY A 134 -10.81 6.39 -2.75
CA GLY A 134 -11.60 5.20 -3.03
C GLY A 134 -13.09 5.42 -2.92
N PHE A 135 -13.79 4.32 -2.82
CA PHE A 135 -15.24 4.32 -2.63
C PHE A 135 -15.66 3.22 -1.67
N GLY A 136 -16.82 3.39 -1.10
CA GLY A 136 -17.44 2.43 -0.21
C GLY A 136 -18.95 2.40 -0.35
N LEU A 137 -19.53 1.36 0.22
CA LEU A 137 -20.96 1.17 0.35
C LEU A 137 -21.28 0.94 1.82
N LYS A 138 -22.09 1.77 2.43
CA LYS A 138 -22.48 1.68 3.84
C LYS A 138 -23.94 1.25 3.94
N TYR A 139 -24.19 0.20 4.68
CA TYR A 139 -25.51 -0.32 5.00
C TYR A 139 -25.84 -0.03 6.45
N TYR A 140 -26.91 0.72 6.70
CA TYR A 140 -27.43 1.02 8.03
C TYR A 140 -28.38 -0.07 8.48
N MET A 141 -27.92 -0.91 9.41
CA MET A 141 -28.73 -1.96 10.02
C MET A 141 -29.82 -1.36 10.94
N ASN A 142 -29.43 -0.32 11.66
CA ASN A 142 -30.31 0.50 12.50
C ASN A 142 -29.66 1.88 12.72
N GLN A 143 -30.28 2.72 13.58
CA GLN A 143 -29.79 4.09 13.86
C GLN A 143 -28.40 4.13 14.50
N ASN A 144 -27.95 3.04 15.13
CA ASN A 144 -26.71 2.98 15.89
C ASN A 144 -25.64 2.09 15.25
N VAL A 145 -26.02 1.21 14.32
CA VAL A 145 -25.11 0.21 13.75
C VAL A 145 -25.16 0.25 12.24
N ALA A 146 -23.99 0.33 11.63
CA ALA A 146 -23.83 0.26 10.19
C ALA A 146 -22.67 -0.68 9.82
N LEU A 147 -22.85 -1.39 8.71
CA LEU A 147 -21.81 -2.20 8.05
C LEU A 147 -21.38 -1.47 6.78
N ALA A 148 -20.10 -1.39 6.51
CA ALA A 148 -19.60 -0.83 5.26
C ALA A 148 -18.58 -1.75 4.61
N PHE A 149 -18.59 -1.78 3.29
CA PHE A 149 -17.53 -2.33 2.45
C PHE A 149 -16.85 -1.17 1.73
N GLU A 150 -15.52 -1.15 1.74
CA GLU A 150 -14.73 -0.06 1.22
C GLU A 150 -13.53 -0.59 0.42
N ILE A 151 -13.25 0.01 -0.72
CA ILE A 151 -12.04 -0.22 -1.49
C ILE A 151 -11.30 1.12 -1.58
N VAL A 152 -10.12 1.18 -0.99
CA VAL A 152 -9.29 2.39 -0.98
C VAL A 152 -7.93 2.10 -1.58
N ASN A 153 -7.55 2.89 -2.56
CA ASN A 153 -6.22 2.94 -3.13
C ASN A 153 -5.37 3.94 -2.35
N ARG A 154 -4.09 3.66 -2.15
CA ARG A 154 -3.10 4.56 -1.56
C ARG A 154 -2.04 4.87 -2.61
N LYS A 155 -2.10 6.06 -3.18
CA LYS A 155 -1.04 6.56 -4.03
C LYS A 155 0.11 7.04 -3.15
N THR A 156 1.30 6.48 -3.34
CA THR A 156 2.50 6.86 -2.58
C THR A 156 3.42 7.77 -3.40
N PHE A 157 4.45 8.30 -2.74
CA PHE A 157 5.49 9.12 -3.38
C PHE A 157 6.85 8.42 -3.41
N THR A 158 6.88 7.15 -2.97
CA THR A 158 8.06 6.28 -3.03
C THR A 158 7.92 5.24 -4.14
N ASP A 159 9.05 4.68 -4.56
CA ASP A 159 9.17 3.56 -5.49
C ASP A 159 10.02 2.44 -4.83
N TYR A 160 9.97 2.36 -3.51
CA TYR A 160 10.81 1.45 -2.73
C TYR A 160 10.02 0.61 -1.73
N ILE A 161 8.72 0.43 -1.92
CA ILE A 161 7.92 -0.45 -1.05
C ILE A 161 8.40 -1.91 -1.17
N ASP A 162 8.91 -2.28 -2.35
CA ASP A 162 9.51 -3.58 -2.65
C ASP A 162 11.06 -3.53 -2.80
N ASP A 163 11.68 -2.36 -2.48
CA ASP A 163 13.11 -2.11 -2.64
C ASP A 163 13.61 -2.16 -4.09
N VAL A 164 12.74 -1.90 -5.08
CA VAL A 164 13.08 -1.94 -6.51
C VAL A 164 12.72 -0.63 -7.20
N SER A 165 13.71 0.08 -7.75
CA SER A 165 13.47 1.40 -8.37
C SER A 165 14.36 1.69 -9.59
N THR A 166 15.66 1.37 -9.55
CA THR A 166 16.64 1.86 -10.52
C THR A 166 17.31 0.71 -11.31
N ASN A 167 18.62 0.60 -11.27
CA ASN A 167 19.41 -0.34 -12.05
C ASN A 167 20.26 -1.24 -11.15
N TYR A 168 20.60 -2.41 -11.65
CA TYR A 168 21.56 -3.31 -11.01
C TYR A 168 22.95 -2.69 -10.92
N ILE A 169 23.64 -2.92 -9.79
CA ILE A 169 25.01 -2.51 -9.55
C ILE A 169 25.96 -3.72 -9.57
N SER A 170 27.26 -3.48 -9.59
CA SER A 170 28.23 -4.55 -9.61
C SER A 170 28.48 -5.18 -8.24
N ASN A 171 28.93 -6.42 -8.21
CA ASN A 171 29.27 -7.10 -6.95
C ASN A 171 30.47 -6.41 -6.27
N GLU A 172 31.42 -5.90 -7.08
CA GLU A 172 32.59 -5.16 -6.61
C GLU A 172 32.19 -3.88 -5.82
N ASP A 173 31.06 -3.26 -6.17
CA ASP A 173 30.56 -2.08 -5.46
C ASP A 173 30.05 -2.44 -4.06
N PHE A 174 29.47 -3.63 -3.90
CA PHE A 174 29.10 -4.13 -2.58
C PHE A 174 30.34 -4.46 -1.74
N TYR A 175 31.33 -5.11 -2.33
CA TYR A 175 32.59 -5.40 -1.64
C TYR A 175 33.32 -4.13 -1.25
N ALA A 176 33.36 -3.13 -2.11
CA ALA A 176 33.98 -1.83 -1.82
C ALA A 176 33.28 -1.07 -0.68
N HIS A 177 31.95 -1.27 -0.52
CA HIS A 177 31.16 -0.57 0.50
C HIS A 177 31.14 -1.30 1.85
N PHE A 178 30.93 -2.63 1.82
CA PHE A 178 30.76 -3.44 3.04
C PHE A 178 32.04 -4.18 3.45
N GLY A 179 33.05 -4.23 2.59
CA GLY A 179 34.29 -5.00 2.75
C GLY A 179 34.26 -6.33 2.00
N GLU A 180 35.41 -6.72 1.52
CA GLU A 180 35.61 -8.05 0.91
C GLU A 180 35.32 -9.13 1.96
N GLU A 181 34.57 -10.16 1.55
CA GLU A 181 34.15 -11.29 2.40
C GLU A 181 33.24 -10.98 3.57
N SER A 182 32.73 -9.74 3.70
CA SER A 182 31.77 -9.47 4.77
C SER A 182 30.46 -10.24 4.52
N PRO A 183 29.83 -10.78 5.59
CA PRO A 183 28.51 -11.41 5.47
C PRO A 183 27.45 -10.48 4.87
N GLU A 184 27.56 -9.18 5.18
CA GLU A 184 26.68 -8.15 4.66
C GLU A 184 26.82 -7.96 3.15
N ALA A 185 28.05 -8.01 2.60
CA ALA A 185 28.28 -7.92 1.16
C ALA A 185 27.68 -9.12 0.43
N LYS A 186 27.92 -10.35 0.93
CA LYS A 186 27.33 -11.58 0.36
C LYS A 186 25.80 -11.52 0.38
N MET A 187 25.21 -11.08 1.48
CA MET A 187 23.78 -10.91 1.64
C MET A 187 23.22 -9.86 0.67
N ALA A 188 23.89 -8.70 0.55
CA ALA A 188 23.48 -7.61 -0.33
C ALA A 188 23.50 -8.05 -1.80
N ILE A 189 24.53 -8.74 -2.24
CA ILE A 189 24.67 -9.30 -3.59
C ILE A 189 23.52 -10.27 -3.89
N GLN A 190 23.23 -11.19 -2.97
CA GLN A 190 22.14 -12.15 -3.15
C GLN A 190 20.77 -11.44 -3.21
N MET A 191 20.55 -10.42 -2.38
CA MET A 191 19.27 -9.70 -2.34
C MET A 191 19.12 -8.75 -3.54
N ALA A 192 20.21 -8.16 -4.03
CA ALA A 192 20.18 -7.29 -5.20
C ALA A 192 19.81 -8.03 -6.48
N ASN A 193 20.33 -9.23 -6.67
CA ASN A 193 20.11 -10.00 -7.89
C ASN A 193 20.03 -11.52 -7.62
N LYS A 194 18.83 -12.06 -7.63
CA LYS A 194 18.56 -13.49 -7.39
C LYS A 194 18.65 -14.36 -8.65
N THR A 195 18.89 -13.78 -9.82
CA THR A 195 18.91 -14.55 -11.09
C THR A 195 20.05 -15.55 -11.15
N ALA A 196 21.20 -15.26 -10.53
CA ALA A 196 22.30 -16.19 -10.43
C ALA A 196 21.93 -17.46 -9.67
N PHE A 197 21.18 -17.35 -8.59
CA PHE A 197 20.75 -18.49 -7.78
C PHE A 197 19.76 -19.40 -8.53
N ALA A 198 18.90 -18.83 -9.36
CA ALA A 198 17.96 -19.59 -10.18
C ALA A 198 18.64 -20.32 -11.36
N ASN A 199 19.86 -19.92 -11.75
CA ASN A 199 20.57 -20.41 -12.94
C ASN A 199 21.92 -21.02 -12.63
N GLY A 200 22.11 -21.63 -11.47
CA GLY A 200 23.39 -22.30 -11.14
C GLY A 200 24.59 -21.36 -11.06
N GLY A 201 24.40 -20.14 -10.59
CA GLY A 201 25.47 -19.15 -10.41
C GLY A 201 25.70 -18.20 -11.61
N VAL A 202 24.95 -18.36 -12.69
CA VAL A 202 25.15 -17.55 -13.92
C VAL A 202 24.07 -16.46 -14.00
N TYR A 203 24.49 -15.19 -14.07
CA TYR A 203 23.59 -14.06 -14.33
C TYR A 203 23.08 -14.09 -15.78
N ARG A 204 21.79 -13.87 -15.95
CA ARG A 204 21.25 -13.67 -17.29
C ARG A 204 21.63 -12.28 -17.82
N PRO A 205 21.99 -12.11 -19.11
CA PRO A 205 22.41 -10.83 -19.67
C PRO A 205 21.41 -9.68 -19.44
N SER A 206 20.10 -9.97 -19.49
CA SER A 206 19.03 -8.99 -19.25
C SER A 206 18.95 -8.46 -17.81
N TYR A 207 19.69 -9.05 -16.88
CA TYR A 207 19.77 -8.66 -15.47
C TYR A 207 21.22 -8.38 -15.04
N GLY A 208 22.08 -8.09 -16.00
CA GLY A 208 23.47 -7.74 -15.75
C GLY A 208 23.63 -6.34 -15.17
N ILE A 209 24.88 -6.01 -14.83
CA ILE A 209 25.26 -4.70 -14.28
C ILE A 209 24.79 -3.58 -15.21
N GLY A 210 24.18 -2.53 -14.62
CA GLY A 210 23.65 -1.37 -15.33
C GLY A 210 22.31 -1.60 -16.03
N SER A 211 21.83 -2.86 -16.14
CA SER A 211 20.51 -3.13 -16.67
C SER A 211 19.42 -2.65 -15.70
N LYS A 212 18.24 -2.39 -16.22
CA LYS A 212 17.10 -1.86 -15.47
C LYS A 212 16.58 -2.89 -14.47
N ARG A 213 16.50 -2.53 -13.19
CA ARG A 213 15.88 -3.31 -12.12
C ARG A 213 14.44 -2.85 -11.88
N GLY A 214 14.20 -1.54 -11.83
CA GLY A 214 12.90 -0.91 -11.64
C GLY A 214 12.65 0.28 -12.56
N THR A 215 11.62 1.06 -12.29
CA THR A 215 11.29 2.29 -13.02
C THR A 215 10.96 3.40 -12.02
N ALA A 216 11.96 4.16 -11.64
CA ALA A 216 11.89 5.21 -10.61
C ALA A 216 10.79 6.27 -10.82
N SER A 217 10.31 6.45 -12.06
CA SER A 217 9.20 7.36 -12.37
C SER A 217 7.83 6.81 -11.96
N ASN A 218 7.69 5.49 -11.86
CA ASN A 218 6.45 4.83 -11.49
C ASN A 218 6.42 4.66 -9.98
N LYS A 219 5.71 5.57 -9.29
CA LYS A 219 5.58 5.46 -7.85
C LYS A 219 4.66 4.31 -7.46
N ASP A 220 5.01 3.64 -6.38
CA ASP A 220 4.24 2.53 -5.85
C ASP A 220 2.83 2.96 -5.41
N ALA A 221 1.90 2.06 -5.56
CA ALA A 221 0.55 2.19 -5.04
C ALA A 221 0.07 0.83 -4.51
N TYR A 222 -0.75 0.88 -3.48
CA TYR A 222 -1.40 -0.32 -2.95
C TYR A 222 -2.85 -0.05 -2.60
N TYR A 223 -3.67 -1.08 -2.58
CA TYR A 223 -5.07 -0.96 -2.21
C TYR A 223 -5.42 -1.95 -1.10
N ALA A 224 -6.48 -1.64 -0.38
CA ALA A 224 -7.10 -2.56 0.56
C ALA A 224 -8.61 -2.55 0.38
N SER A 225 -9.20 -3.73 0.48
CA SER A 225 -10.63 -3.93 0.65
C SER A 225 -10.90 -4.14 2.13
N THR A 226 -11.85 -3.42 2.70
CA THR A 226 -12.11 -3.40 4.14
C THR A 226 -13.59 -3.55 4.41
N ILE A 227 -13.93 -4.39 5.39
CA ILE A 227 -15.28 -4.42 5.99
C ILE A 227 -15.20 -3.66 7.31
N LYS A 228 -16.06 -2.64 7.46
CA LYS A 228 -16.13 -1.79 8.65
C LYS A 228 -17.45 -2.00 9.38
N LEU A 229 -17.41 -2.33 10.64
CA LEU A 229 -18.55 -2.25 11.55
C LEU A 229 -18.49 -0.90 12.27
N THR A 230 -19.51 -0.08 12.09
CA THR A 230 -19.62 1.22 12.74
C THR A 230 -20.68 1.17 13.82
N ILE A 231 -20.31 1.54 15.03
CA ILE A 231 -21.22 1.67 16.17
C ILE A 231 -21.24 3.13 16.60
N ARG A 232 -22.41 3.72 16.66
CA ARG A 232 -22.59 5.11 17.08
C ARG A 232 -22.50 5.19 18.61
N LEU A 233 -21.55 5.97 19.10
CA LEU A 233 -21.36 6.27 20.51
C LEU A 233 -21.93 7.68 20.77
N GLY A 234 -22.91 7.82 21.63
CA GLY A 234 -23.45 9.10 22.03
C GLY A 234 -24.97 9.10 22.19
N ARG A 235 -25.49 10.07 22.92
CA ARG A 235 -26.91 10.27 23.18
C ARG A 235 -27.59 10.72 21.88
N ASN A 236 -28.75 10.14 21.55
CA ASN A 236 -29.57 10.59 20.43
C ASN A 236 -29.95 12.06 20.64
N ASN A 237 -29.18 12.98 20.10
CA ASN A 237 -29.72 14.26 19.73
C ASN A 237 -30.43 14.00 18.41
N ASP A 238 -31.73 14.12 18.43
CA ASP A 238 -32.70 13.82 17.38
C ASP A 238 -32.33 14.47 16.04
N TYR A 239 -31.38 13.90 15.30
CA TYR A 239 -31.48 13.96 13.86
C TYR A 239 -32.33 12.75 13.46
N ASN A 240 -33.64 13.02 13.32
CA ASN A 240 -34.62 12.04 12.93
C ASN A 240 -34.31 11.46 11.56
N TYR A 241 -33.53 10.37 11.55
CA TYR A 241 -33.48 9.47 10.41
C TYR A 241 -34.84 8.75 10.37
N GLY A 242 -35.72 9.19 9.47
CA GLY A 242 -36.96 8.48 9.16
C GLY A 242 -38.11 8.63 10.15
N ARG A 243 -38.15 9.67 10.99
CA ARG A 243 -39.33 10.00 11.74
C ARG A 243 -39.86 11.37 11.30
N ASN A 244 -40.91 11.33 10.53
CA ASN A 244 -41.78 12.51 10.30
C ASN A 244 -42.16 13.11 11.65
N SER A 245 -41.45 14.11 12.14
CA SER A 245 -42.03 15.08 13.03
C SER A 245 -42.96 15.89 12.16
N GLY A 246 -44.25 15.86 12.48
CA GLY A 246 -45.33 16.40 11.69
C GLY A 246 -45.34 17.93 11.47
N VAL A 247 -44.21 18.47 11.03
CA VAL A 247 -44.12 19.83 10.52
C VAL A 247 -43.93 19.71 9.01
N LYS A 248 -45.07 19.78 8.30
CA LYS A 248 -45.14 19.93 6.86
C LYS A 248 -44.68 21.34 6.45
N CYS A 249 -43.42 21.63 6.57
CA CYS A 249 -42.81 22.75 5.85
C CYS A 249 -42.04 22.18 4.67
N PRO A 250 -42.39 22.58 3.44
CA PRO A 250 -41.54 22.23 2.28
C PRO A 250 -40.17 22.90 2.49
N VAL A 251 -39.13 22.09 2.70
CA VAL A 251 -37.77 22.60 2.69
C VAL A 251 -37.45 22.88 1.24
N VAL A 252 -37.60 24.11 0.82
CA VAL A 252 -37.05 24.59 -0.45
C VAL A 252 -35.58 24.67 -0.25
N ARG A 253 -34.85 23.69 -0.80
CA ARG A 253 -33.37 23.73 -0.92
C ARG A 253 -33.04 24.28 -2.30
N PHE A 254 -32.44 25.48 -2.33
CA PHE A 254 -31.83 26.06 -3.51
C PHE A 254 -30.40 25.48 -3.68
#